data_6e59005fe4601078a9681fe6803d694f
#
_entry.id   6e59005fe4601078a9681fe6803d694f
#
_cell.length_a   1.000
_cell.length_b   1.000
_cell.length_c   1.000
_cell.angle_alpha   90.00
_cell.angle_beta   90.00
_cell.angle_gamma   90.00
#
_symmetry.space_group_name_H-M   'P 1'
#
loop_
_entity.id
_entity.type
_entity.pdbx_description
1 polymer ?
#
loop_
_entity_poly.entity_id
_entity_poly.type
_entity_poly.pdbx_seq_one_letter_code
_entity_poly.pdbx_strand_id
1 'polypeptide(L)'
;ASIYPIPRIYTDHYYKRFLQFMDEPAITSKDIVMLGNSLTEGGGDWSARLGKKNVRNRGIIGDEVMGIYDRLHQILPGHPAKLFLLIGVNDISHDLAPDSIVDMIRMTVERIRKESPDTKLYLQSLLPFNESFGRYKKLTGKTDMVPEINSRLEAFAKEEGIAYINLFPLFTEKGTNVLRSELTGDGL
;
A
#
# COMPACT_ATOMS: atom_id res chain seq x y z
N ALA A 1 -16.73 -3.24 11.99
CA ALA A 1 -17.78 -2.66 11.14
C ALA A 1 -17.17 -1.65 10.19
N SER A 2 -17.68 -1.58 8.96
CA SER A 2 -17.27 -0.53 8.01
C SER A 2 -17.61 0.84 8.56
N ILE A 3 -16.70 1.79 8.41
CA ILE A 3 -16.94 3.18 8.79
C ILE A 3 -17.89 3.89 7.82
N TYR A 4 -18.19 3.27 6.69
CA TYR A 4 -19.12 3.80 5.70
C TYR A 4 -20.51 3.19 5.88
N PRO A 5 -21.56 4.00 5.75
CA PRO A 5 -22.93 3.51 5.92
C PRO A 5 -23.39 2.57 4.81
N ILE A 6 -22.69 2.54 3.67
CA ILE A 6 -22.99 1.69 2.52
C ILE A 6 -21.84 0.68 2.35
N PRO A 7 -22.12 -0.62 2.30
CA PRO A 7 -21.08 -1.60 2.01
C PRO A 7 -20.40 -1.31 0.67
N ARG A 8 -19.07 -1.32 0.68
CA ARG A 8 -18.29 -1.16 -0.55
C ARG A 8 -18.27 -2.47 -1.31
N ILE A 9 -18.35 -2.36 -2.63
CA ILE A 9 -18.20 -3.48 -3.56
C ILE A 9 -16.79 -3.42 -4.13
N TYR A 10 -16.05 -4.50 -3.96
CA TYR A 10 -14.70 -4.65 -4.49
C TYR A 10 -14.69 -5.54 -5.73
N THR A 11 -13.52 -5.68 -6.36
CA THR A 11 -13.36 -6.54 -7.53
C THR A 11 -13.48 -8.03 -7.16
N ASP A 12 -13.75 -8.87 -8.15
CA ASP A 12 -13.75 -10.33 -7.95
C ASP A 12 -12.37 -10.81 -7.49
N HIS A 13 -11.30 -10.22 -8.01
CA HIS A 13 -9.94 -10.54 -7.59
C HIS A 13 -9.71 -10.21 -6.11
N TYR A 14 -10.25 -9.08 -5.63
CA TYR A 14 -10.19 -8.72 -4.20
C TYR A 14 -10.79 -9.83 -3.33
N TYR A 15 -12.00 -10.27 -3.65
CA TYR A 15 -12.67 -11.32 -2.88
C TYR A 15 -11.95 -12.66 -2.97
N LYS A 16 -11.40 -13.00 -4.14
CA LYS A 16 -10.60 -14.22 -4.32
C LYS A 16 -9.39 -14.21 -3.40
N ARG A 17 -8.64 -13.12 -3.36
CA ARG A 17 -7.47 -12.98 -2.50
C ARG A 17 -7.86 -12.94 -1.02
N PHE A 18 -8.94 -12.23 -0.70
CA PHE A 18 -9.48 -12.17 0.65
C PHE A 18 -9.77 -13.57 1.21
N LEU A 19 -10.44 -14.42 0.44
CA LEU A 19 -10.72 -15.80 0.81
C LEU A 19 -9.44 -16.64 0.88
N GLN A 20 -8.51 -16.45 -0.05
CA GLN A 20 -7.21 -17.13 -0.02
C GLN A 20 -6.45 -16.81 1.25
N PHE A 21 -6.45 -15.56 1.71
CA PHE A 21 -5.80 -15.17 2.97
C PHE A 21 -6.44 -15.84 4.19
N MET A 22 -7.76 -16.04 4.16
CA MET A 22 -8.46 -16.77 5.23
C MET A 22 -8.04 -18.24 5.30
N ASP A 23 -7.72 -18.86 4.19
CA ASP A 23 -7.27 -20.25 4.12
C ASP A 23 -5.79 -20.43 4.47
N GLU A 24 -4.99 -19.38 4.44
CA GLU A 24 -3.60 -19.41 4.86
C GLU A 24 -3.49 -19.46 6.41
N PRO A 25 -2.35 -19.93 6.95
CA PRO A 25 -2.12 -19.84 8.38
C PRO A 25 -2.31 -18.41 8.89
N ALA A 26 -2.95 -18.26 10.05
CA ALA A 26 -3.17 -16.96 10.65
C ALA A 26 -1.86 -16.18 10.85
N ILE A 27 -1.94 -14.85 10.75
CA ILE A 27 -0.81 -13.97 11.07
C ILE A 27 -0.45 -14.15 12.55
N THR A 28 0.85 -14.21 12.85
CA THR A 28 1.39 -14.34 14.19
C THR A 28 2.33 -13.19 14.54
N SER A 29 2.69 -13.10 15.81
CA SER A 29 3.64 -12.09 16.31
C SER A 29 5.08 -12.24 15.77
N LYS A 30 5.37 -13.32 15.06
CA LYS A 30 6.67 -13.54 14.39
C LYS A 30 6.66 -13.09 12.94
N ASP A 31 5.49 -12.82 12.40
CA ASP A 31 5.34 -12.51 10.98
C ASP A 31 5.68 -11.06 10.65
N ILE A 32 6.20 -10.89 9.44
CA ILE A 32 6.36 -9.60 8.78
C ILE A 32 5.31 -9.56 7.68
N VAL A 33 4.45 -8.53 7.69
CA VAL A 33 3.38 -8.39 6.71
C VAL A 33 3.73 -7.34 5.67
N MET A 34 3.72 -7.74 4.39
CA MET A 34 3.78 -6.83 3.25
C MET A 34 2.35 -6.55 2.80
N LEU A 35 1.87 -5.35 3.06
CA LEU A 35 0.48 -4.93 2.85
C LEU A 35 0.41 -3.87 1.75
N GLY A 36 -0.35 -4.12 0.70
CA GLY A 36 -0.44 -3.19 -0.42
C GLY A 36 -1.31 -3.66 -1.57
N ASN A 37 -1.00 -3.14 -2.76
CA ASN A 37 -1.72 -3.38 -4.01
C ASN A 37 -1.01 -4.38 -4.92
N SER A 38 -1.08 -4.15 -6.24
CA SER A 38 -0.44 -5.00 -7.25
C SER A 38 1.07 -5.10 -7.11
N LEU A 39 1.73 -4.02 -6.69
CA LEU A 39 3.18 -4.03 -6.49
C LEU A 39 3.58 -4.99 -5.37
N THR A 40 2.79 -5.05 -4.33
CA THR A 40 2.99 -5.99 -3.22
C THR A 40 2.61 -7.41 -3.62
N GLU A 41 1.44 -7.61 -4.23
CA GLU A 41 1.02 -8.94 -4.70
C GLU A 41 2.03 -9.52 -5.69
N GLY A 42 2.48 -8.69 -6.66
CA GLY A 42 3.44 -9.08 -7.69
C GLY A 42 4.82 -9.49 -7.16
N GLY A 43 5.15 -9.14 -5.93
CA GLY A 43 6.37 -9.60 -5.26
C GLY A 43 6.39 -11.11 -5.00
N GLY A 44 5.25 -11.77 -5.02
CA GLY A 44 5.14 -13.21 -4.83
C GLY A 44 5.68 -13.66 -3.48
N ASP A 45 6.71 -14.49 -3.48
CA ASP A 45 7.36 -14.97 -2.25
C ASP A 45 8.33 -13.92 -1.68
N TRP A 46 7.81 -13.05 -0.84
CA TRP A 46 8.61 -12.01 -0.19
C TRP A 46 9.68 -12.58 0.76
N SER A 47 9.44 -13.76 1.36
CA SER A 47 10.44 -14.41 2.20
C SER A 47 11.69 -14.73 1.41
N ALA A 48 11.53 -15.30 0.21
CA ALA A 48 12.64 -15.58 -0.68
C ALA A 48 13.34 -14.30 -1.16
N ARG A 49 12.57 -13.29 -1.55
CA ARG A 49 13.12 -12.01 -2.05
C ARG A 49 13.94 -11.26 -1.01
N LEU A 50 13.47 -11.24 0.23
CA LEU A 50 14.12 -10.49 1.30
C LEU A 50 15.14 -11.31 2.09
N GLY A 51 15.24 -12.61 1.83
CA GLY A 51 16.10 -13.51 2.59
C GLY A 51 15.72 -13.60 4.06
N LYS A 52 14.41 -13.44 4.35
CA LYS A 52 13.85 -13.47 5.70
C LYS A 52 12.77 -14.54 5.79
N LYS A 53 12.65 -15.17 6.97
CA LYS A 53 11.54 -16.08 7.25
C LYS A 53 10.29 -15.29 7.65
N ASN A 54 9.14 -15.91 7.47
CA ASN A 54 7.84 -15.41 7.96
C ASN A 54 7.43 -14.06 7.36
N VAL A 55 7.73 -13.79 6.09
CA VAL A 55 7.22 -12.63 5.38
C VAL A 55 5.96 -13.03 4.63
N ARG A 56 4.86 -12.38 4.97
CA ARG A 56 3.52 -12.70 4.45
C ARG A 56 3.11 -11.66 3.41
N ASN A 57 2.75 -12.16 2.21
CA ASN A 57 2.25 -11.31 1.13
C ASN A 57 0.74 -11.06 1.33
N ARG A 58 0.40 -9.82 1.62
CA ARG A 58 -0.99 -9.34 1.75
C ARG A 58 -1.29 -8.24 0.72
N GLY A 59 -0.75 -8.40 -0.49
CA GLY A 59 -1.05 -7.55 -1.64
C GLY A 59 -2.29 -8.01 -2.40
N ILE A 60 -3.04 -7.05 -2.94
CA ILE A 60 -4.18 -7.31 -3.84
C ILE A 60 -4.09 -6.35 -5.03
N ILE A 61 -4.03 -6.90 -6.24
CA ILE A 61 -4.05 -6.12 -7.48
C ILE A 61 -5.31 -5.24 -7.52
N GLY A 62 -5.11 -3.96 -7.79
CA GLY A 62 -6.19 -2.99 -7.89
C GLY A 62 -6.67 -2.41 -6.57
N ASP A 63 -6.09 -2.84 -5.44
CA ASP A 63 -6.56 -2.40 -4.13
C ASP A 63 -6.33 -0.90 -3.90
N GLU A 64 -7.24 -0.33 -3.14
CA GLU A 64 -7.24 1.05 -2.69
C GLU A 64 -7.04 1.11 -1.18
N VAL A 65 -6.83 2.31 -0.65
CA VAL A 65 -6.61 2.49 0.80
C VAL A 65 -7.73 1.87 1.62
N MET A 66 -8.98 2.10 1.24
CA MET A 66 -10.12 1.58 2.01
C MET A 66 -10.32 0.08 1.84
N GLY A 67 -9.85 -0.49 0.75
CA GLY A 67 -9.81 -1.95 0.58
C GLY A 67 -8.89 -2.60 1.60
N ILE A 68 -7.76 -1.98 1.88
CA ILE A 68 -6.85 -2.40 2.96
C ILE A 68 -7.53 -2.24 4.32
N TYR A 69 -8.13 -1.08 4.57
CA TYR A 69 -8.82 -0.80 5.84
C TYR A 69 -9.85 -1.88 6.17
N ASP A 70 -10.65 -2.29 5.20
CA ASP A 70 -11.72 -3.26 5.39
C ASP A 70 -11.24 -4.71 5.61
N ARG A 71 -9.97 -5.01 5.35
CA ARG A 71 -9.38 -6.34 5.58
C ARG A 71 -8.32 -6.39 6.69
N LEU A 72 -8.13 -5.31 7.44
CA LEU A 72 -7.20 -5.28 8.57
C LEU A 72 -7.55 -6.30 9.66
N HIS A 73 -8.80 -6.69 9.79
CA HIS A 73 -9.23 -7.74 10.74
C HIS A 73 -8.63 -9.12 10.45
N GLN A 74 -8.09 -9.33 9.24
CA GLN A 74 -7.36 -10.55 8.91
C GLN A 74 -5.90 -10.53 9.36
N ILE A 75 -5.40 -9.37 9.79
CA ILE A 75 -3.97 -9.13 10.07
C ILE A 75 -3.75 -8.75 11.53
N LEU A 76 -4.46 -7.75 12.02
CA LEU A 76 -4.18 -7.11 13.30
C LEU A 76 -4.38 -8.01 14.52
N PRO A 77 -5.34 -8.96 14.55
CA PRO A 77 -5.47 -9.88 15.68
C PRO A 77 -4.23 -10.74 15.93
N GLY A 78 -3.40 -10.95 14.90
CA GLY A 78 -2.14 -11.69 15.01
C GLY A 78 -0.99 -10.89 15.63
N HIS A 79 -1.13 -9.57 15.77
CA HIS A 79 -0.08 -8.69 16.27
C HIS A 79 1.27 -8.91 15.58
N PRO A 80 1.37 -8.76 14.23
CA PRO A 80 2.61 -9.05 13.52
C PRO A 80 3.78 -8.23 14.05
N ALA A 81 4.99 -8.77 13.95
CA ALA A 81 6.19 -8.09 14.41
C ALA A 81 6.42 -6.78 13.65
N LYS A 82 6.24 -6.82 12.33
CA LYS A 82 6.41 -5.68 11.43
C LYS A 82 5.33 -5.67 10.37
N LEU A 83 4.96 -4.48 9.94
CA LEU A 83 4.01 -4.25 8.86
C LEU A 83 4.53 -3.14 7.94
N PHE A 84 4.68 -3.46 6.66
CA PHE A 84 5.08 -2.53 5.61
C PHE A 84 3.86 -2.18 4.77
N LEU A 85 3.48 -0.91 4.73
CA LEU A 85 2.31 -0.42 4.03
C LEU A 85 2.70 0.41 2.81
N LEU A 86 2.23 0.01 1.62
CA LEU A 86 2.38 0.74 0.36
C LEU A 86 1.05 0.76 -0.38
N ILE A 87 0.39 1.90 -0.45
CA ILE A 87 -0.96 2.01 -1.05
C ILE A 87 -1.25 3.45 -1.48
N GLY A 88 -2.04 3.62 -2.54
CA GLY A 88 -2.56 4.93 -2.94
C GLY A 88 -2.64 5.18 -4.45
N VAL A 89 -1.86 4.49 -5.29
CA VAL A 89 -1.85 4.76 -6.74
C VAL A 89 -3.20 4.48 -7.40
N ASN A 90 -3.93 3.46 -6.95
CA ASN A 90 -5.24 3.15 -7.50
C ASN A 90 -6.29 4.20 -7.09
N ASP A 91 -6.15 4.78 -5.91
CA ASP A 91 -6.95 5.94 -5.47
C ASP A 91 -6.74 7.13 -6.40
N ILE A 92 -5.48 7.42 -6.77
CA ILE A 92 -5.15 8.45 -7.76
C ILE A 92 -5.86 8.16 -9.09
N SER A 93 -5.83 6.92 -9.56
CA SER A 93 -6.46 6.51 -10.82
C SER A 93 -7.98 6.67 -10.80
N HIS A 94 -8.61 6.64 -9.63
CA HIS A 94 -10.04 6.84 -9.43
C HIS A 94 -10.42 8.29 -9.08
N ASP A 95 -9.54 9.24 -9.42
CA ASP A 95 -9.78 10.68 -9.28
C ASP A 95 -9.95 11.19 -7.84
N LEU A 96 -9.47 10.44 -6.86
CA LEU A 96 -9.46 10.91 -5.48
C LEU A 96 -8.39 11.99 -5.29
N ALA A 97 -8.74 13.03 -4.54
CA ALA A 97 -7.83 14.14 -4.26
C ALA A 97 -6.71 13.70 -3.29
N PRO A 98 -5.50 14.32 -3.40
CA PRO A 98 -4.41 14.03 -2.48
C PRO A 98 -4.79 14.12 -1.00
N ASP A 99 -5.56 15.11 -0.60
CA ASP A 99 -6.03 15.27 0.79
C ASP A 99 -6.84 14.06 1.26
N SER A 100 -7.77 13.59 0.42
CA SER A 100 -8.61 12.44 0.74
C SER A 100 -7.79 11.16 0.86
N ILE A 101 -6.81 10.97 -0.01
CA ILE A 101 -5.92 9.80 0.03
C ILE A 101 -5.09 9.80 1.31
N VAL A 102 -4.50 10.93 1.66
CA VAL A 102 -3.72 11.08 2.89
C VAL A 102 -4.59 10.84 4.13
N ASP A 103 -5.81 11.38 4.16
CA ASP A 103 -6.73 11.19 5.29
C ASP A 103 -7.10 9.72 5.47
N MET A 104 -7.35 8.99 4.38
CA MET A 104 -7.65 7.56 4.44
C MET A 104 -6.46 6.73 4.90
N ILE A 105 -5.25 7.08 4.47
CA ILE A 105 -4.02 6.44 4.94
C ILE A 105 -3.82 6.72 6.43
N ARG A 106 -4.04 7.93 6.87
CA ARG A 106 -3.99 8.33 8.29
C ARG A 106 -4.94 7.48 9.13
N MET A 107 -6.20 7.35 8.71
CA MET A 107 -7.19 6.51 9.35
C MET A 107 -6.74 5.05 9.46
N THR A 108 -6.17 4.53 8.39
CA THR A 108 -5.65 3.16 8.33
C THR A 108 -4.51 2.96 9.34
N VAL A 109 -3.57 3.89 9.36
CA VAL A 109 -2.44 3.87 10.30
C VAL A 109 -2.91 3.96 11.75
N GLU A 110 -3.85 4.86 12.04
CA GLU A 110 -4.41 5.02 13.38
C GLU A 110 -5.06 3.73 13.87
N ARG A 111 -5.81 3.05 13.02
CA ARG A 111 -6.42 1.76 13.34
C ARG A 111 -5.35 0.68 13.60
N ILE A 112 -4.33 0.61 12.77
CA ILE A 112 -3.22 -0.35 12.96
C ILE A 112 -2.58 -0.13 14.33
N ARG A 113 -2.26 1.11 14.67
CA ARG A 113 -1.62 1.44 15.94
C ARG A 113 -2.50 1.19 17.15
N LYS A 114 -3.80 1.39 17.01
CA LYS A 114 -4.78 1.15 18.08
C LYS A 114 -4.97 -0.34 18.34
N GLU A 115 -5.15 -1.13 17.28
CA GLU A 115 -5.50 -2.55 17.40
C GLU A 115 -4.27 -3.47 17.49
N SER A 116 -3.09 -2.99 17.08
CA SER A 116 -1.84 -3.75 17.14
C SER A 116 -0.68 -2.83 17.54
N PRO A 117 -0.67 -2.29 18.78
CA PRO A 117 0.32 -1.31 19.21
C PRO A 117 1.75 -1.84 19.25
N ASP A 118 1.92 -3.16 19.34
CA ASP A 118 3.24 -3.82 19.37
C ASP A 118 3.84 -4.00 17.98
N THR A 119 3.05 -3.83 16.93
CA THR A 119 3.53 -3.95 15.55
C THR A 119 4.36 -2.74 15.16
N LYS A 120 5.59 -2.96 14.71
CA LYS A 120 6.38 -1.90 14.12
C LYS A 120 5.89 -1.61 12.71
N LEU A 121 5.34 -0.42 12.51
CA LEU A 121 4.78 0.02 11.24
C LEU A 121 5.83 0.79 10.44
N TYR A 122 5.97 0.42 9.16
CA TYR A 122 6.75 1.12 8.16
C TYR A 122 5.82 1.63 7.08
N LEU A 123 5.67 2.95 7.00
CA LEU A 123 4.93 3.59 5.93
C LEU A 123 5.88 3.86 4.76
N GLN A 124 5.59 3.28 3.61
CA GLN A 124 6.38 3.46 2.41
C GLN A 124 5.81 4.59 1.55
N SER A 125 6.70 5.37 0.91
CA SER A 125 6.27 6.34 -0.09
C SER A 125 5.55 5.63 -1.24
N LEU A 126 4.61 6.32 -1.90
CA LEU A 126 4.13 5.86 -3.19
C LEU A 126 5.28 5.88 -4.19
N LEU A 127 5.25 4.92 -5.11
CA LEU A 127 6.21 4.86 -6.20
C LEU A 127 5.74 5.75 -7.36
N PRO A 128 6.67 6.28 -8.18
CA PRO A 128 6.31 7.01 -9.38
C PRO A 128 5.67 6.07 -10.41
N PHE A 129 4.98 6.63 -11.39
CA PHE A 129 4.54 5.90 -12.57
C PHE A 129 4.97 6.62 -13.84
N ASN A 130 4.83 5.95 -14.99
CA ASN A 130 5.22 6.46 -16.29
C ASN A 130 4.03 6.41 -17.25
N GLU A 131 3.37 7.54 -17.47
CA GLU A 131 2.18 7.64 -18.33
C GLU A 131 2.49 7.41 -19.82
N SER A 132 3.76 7.54 -20.25
CA SER A 132 4.14 7.34 -21.64
C SER A 132 3.90 5.92 -22.16
N PHE A 133 3.79 4.94 -21.26
CA PHE A 133 3.43 3.55 -21.61
C PHE A 133 1.98 3.44 -22.10
N GLY A 134 1.12 4.40 -21.78
CA GLY A 134 -0.26 4.48 -22.26
C GLY A 134 -1.22 3.42 -21.73
N ARG A 135 -0.78 2.53 -20.84
CA ARG A 135 -1.60 1.44 -20.30
C ARG A 135 -2.63 1.91 -19.28
N TYR A 136 -2.23 2.81 -18.40
CA TYR A 136 -3.07 3.31 -17.32
C TYR A 136 -3.55 4.73 -17.61
N LYS A 137 -4.50 4.85 -18.52
CA LYS A 137 -5.00 6.16 -19.01
C LYS A 137 -5.56 7.06 -17.93
N LYS A 138 -6.10 6.47 -16.87
CA LYS A 138 -6.64 7.20 -15.72
C LYS A 138 -5.56 7.88 -14.87
N LEU A 139 -4.29 7.55 -15.08
CA LEU A 139 -3.15 8.20 -14.43
C LEU A 139 -2.55 9.35 -15.25
N THR A 140 -3.03 9.55 -16.49
CA THR A 140 -2.52 10.60 -17.37
C THR A 140 -2.63 11.99 -16.73
N GLY A 141 -1.53 12.74 -16.74
CA GLY A 141 -1.45 14.09 -16.15
C GLY A 141 -1.38 14.13 -14.62
N LYS A 142 -1.20 12.99 -13.96
CA LYS A 142 -1.25 12.89 -12.49
C LYS A 142 0.10 12.57 -11.84
N THR A 143 1.20 12.56 -12.58
CA THR A 143 2.53 12.21 -12.04
C THR A 143 2.92 13.09 -10.85
N ASP A 144 2.55 14.38 -10.86
CA ASP A 144 2.91 15.32 -9.80
C ASP A 144 2.09 15.14 -8.51
N MET A 145 1.01 14.38 -8.54
CA MET A 145 0.23 14.05 -7.34
C MET A 145 1.02 13.15 -6.38
N VAL A 146 1.89 12.31 -6.92
CA VAL A 146 2.66 11.36 -6.10
C VAL A 146 3.60 12.07 -5.13
N PRO A 147 4.49 12.98 -5.57
CA PRO A 147 5.35 13.69 -4.62
C PRO A 147 4.57 14.57 -3.65
N GLU A 148 3.43 15.13 -4.03
CA GLU A 148 2.56 15.88 -3.12
C GLU A 148 2.04 14.98 -2.00
N ILE A 149 1.50 13.82 -2.33
CA ILE A 149 1.04 12.83 -1.35
C ILE A 149 2.20 12.38 -0.47
N ASN A 150 3.34 12.03 -1.06
CA ASN A 150 4.51 11.56 -0.33
C ASN A 150 5.03 12.59 0.68
N SER A 151 5.05 13.87 0.31
CA SER A 151 5.43 14.96 1.23
C SER A 151 4.54 15.00 2.47
N ARG A 152 3.24 14.84 2.29
CA ARG A 152 2.27 14.82 3.40
C ARG A 152 2.39 13.55 4.25
N LEU A 153 2.63 12.40 3.62
CA LEU A 153 2.85 11.14 4.33
C LEU A 153 4.12 11.18 5.17
N GLU A 154 5.19 11.76 4.64
CA GLU A 154 6.45 11.92 5.37
C GLU A 154 6.27 12.83 6.58
N ALA A 155 5.59 13.97 6.43
CA ALA A 155 5.28 14.88 7.52
C ALA A 155 4.42 14.20 8.59
N PHE A 156 3.40 13.46 8.18
CA PHE A 156 2.55 12.70 9.08
C PHE A 156 3.33 11.63 9.85
N ALA A 157 4.17 10.87 9.16
CA ALA A 157 5.00 9.84 9.79
C ALA A 157 5.95 10.43 10.83
N LYS A 158 6.58 11.57 10.51
CA LYS A 158 7.45 12.28 11.43
C LYS A 158 6.70 12.79 12.66
N GLU A 159 5.53 13.39 12.47
CA GLU A 159 4.66 13.89 13.53
C GLU A 159 4.26 12.76 14.49
N GLU A 160 3.90 11.60 13.94
CA GLU A 160 3.42 10.45 14.70
C GLU A 160 4.54 9.50 15.18
N GLY A 161 5.77 9.75 14.85
CA GLY A 161 6.90 8.90 15.23
C GLY A 161 6.88 7.53 14.54
N ILE A 162 6.37 7.46 13.30
CA ILE A 162 6.31 6.24 12.49
C ILE A 162 7.49 6.20 11.54
N ALA A 163 8.07 5.03 11.31
CA ALA A 163 9.11 4.85 10.31
C ALA A 163 8.56 5.11 8.90
N TYR A 164 9.22 5.97 8.15
CA TYR A 164 8.89 6.28 6.76
C TYR A 164 10.02 5.84 5.85
N ILE A 165 9.69 5.11 4.78
CA ILE A 165 10.65 4.62 3.80
C ILE A 165 10.42 5.37 2.49
N ASN A 166 11.35 6.27 2.14
CA ASN A 166 11.27 7.07 0.94
C ASN A 166 11.87 6.33 -0.26
N LEU A 167 11.05 5.54 -0.95
CA LEU A 167 11.46 4.78 -2.12
C LEU A 167 11.38 5.59 -3.41
N PHE A 168 10.56 6.62 -3.45
CA PHE A 168 10.24 7.39 -4.66
C PHE A 168 11.48 7.82 -5.46
N PRO A 169 12.50 8.50 -4.87
CA PRO A 169 13.62 8.99 -5.65
C PRO A 169 14.52 7.89 -6.22
N LEU A 170 14.43 6.67 -5.70
CA LEU A 170 15.18 5.52 -6.22
C LEU A 170 14.65 5.02 -7.56
N PHE A 171 13.42 5.38 -7.92
CA PHE A 171 12.72 4.87 -9.09
C PHE A 171 12.48 5.92 -10.17
N THR A 172 12.74 7.20 -9.90
CA THR A 172 12.50 8.29 -10.87
C THR A 172 13.67 8.48 -11.81
N GLU A 173 13.35 8.92 -13.03
CA GLU A 173 14.36 9.50 -13.92
C GLU A 173 14.91 10.78 -13.29
N LYS A 174 16.21 11.00 -13.45
CA LYS A 174 16.91 12.13 -12.83
C LYS A 174 16.22 13.47 -13.12
N GLY A 175 15.89 14.20 -12.06
CA GLY A 175 15.27 15.52 -12.15
C GLY A 175 13.79 15.52 -12.55
N THR A 176 13.13 14.36 -12.53
CA THR A 176 11.72 14.21 -12.88
C THR A 176 10.92 13.47 -11.81
N ASN A 177 9.59 13.45 -11.96
CA ASN A 177 8.67 12.64 -11.17
C ASN A 177 8.21 11.37 -11.90
N VAL A 178 8.93 10.97 -12.93
CA VAL A 178 8.56 9.89 -13.84
C VAL A 178 9.34 8.63 -13.50
N LEU A 179 8.64 7.50 -13.44
CA LEU A 179 9.26 6.19 -13.25
C LEU A 179 10.21 5.88 -14.40
N ARG A 180 11.42 5.44 -14.05
CA ARG A 180 12.40 5.02 -15.06
C ARG A 180 11.84 3.87 -15.90
N SER A 181 11.89 4.03 -17.23
CA SER A 181 11.29 3.09 -18.17
C SER A 181 11.87 1.67 -18.08
N GLU A 182 13.14 1.54 -17.71
CA GLU A 182 13.80 0.23 -17.56
C GLU A 182 13.35 -0.55 -16.33
N LEU A 183 12.63 0.10 -15.40
CA LEU A 183 12.16 -0.54 -14.17
C LEU A 183 10.74 -1.10 -14.27
N THR A 184 10.09 -0.90 -15.40
CA THR A 184 8.69 -1.29 -15.56
C THR A 184 8.43 -1.86 -16.95
N GLY A 185 7.44 -2.75 -17.03
CA GLY A 185 6.93 -3.25 -18.31
C GLY A 185 5.64 -2.59 -18.77
N ASP A 186 4.95 -1.87 -17.89
CA ASP A 186 3.61 -1.33 -18.15
C ASP A 186 3.39 0.12 -17.67
N GLY A 187 4.35 0.70 -16.98
CA GLY A 187 4.29 2.07 -16.46
C GLY A 187 3.97 2.20 -14.97
N LEU A 188 3.82 1.08 -14.25
CA LEU A 188 3.66 1.02 -12.80
C LEU A 188 4.81 0.31 -12.11
#